data_4975081f86f6e9e0015fcf688b31022f
#
_entry.id   4975081f86f6e9e0015fcf688b31022f
#
_cell.length_a   1.000
_cell.length_b   1.000
_cell.length_c   1.000
_cell.angle_alpha   90.00
_cell.angle_beta   90.00
_cell.angle_gamma   90.00
#
_symmetry.space_group_name_H-M   'P 1'
#
loop_
_entity.id
_entity.type
_entity.pdbx_description
1 polymer ?
#
loop_
_entity_poly.entity_id
_entity_poly.type
_entity_poly.pdbx_seq_one_letter_code
_entity_poly.pdbx_strand_id
1 'polypeptide(L)'
;MSRVPAVLFAGLLLVVPFTVPAQSRDSGKAEKKLYCWNEGKERICSDSLPADAVNHAREEFNASTGLRNAQVQRALTDEERAAASTAAQQQQLDLMAEQTRQRTEQAMLSTYGSEADLRRVFAERQEVLDNNLKTAEYNVTSLRESLVALLSAAGDRELAGAKVADKQAEAIRKRHAQLQAQQRLQAGLVQQQQALKAEIDSTLQRYRELKGLVPADAPAG
;
A
#
# COMPACT_ATOMS: atom_id res chain seq x y z
N MET A 1 44.52 -9.04 -17.22
CA MET A 1 45.11 -10.39 -17.32
C MET A 1 45.39 -10.85 -15.89
N SER A 2 44.53 -11.58 -15.27
CA SER A 2 44.79 -12.25 -14.00
C SER A 2 43.98 -13.54 -13.99
N ARG A 3 44.73 -14.65 -14.02
CA ARG A 3 44.24 -16.05 -14.07
C ARG A 3 43.90 -16.49 -12.64
N VAL A 4 42.70 -17.01 -12.41
CA VAL A 4 42.29 -17.71 -11.18
C VAL A 4 42.43 -19.21 -11.40
N PRO A 5 43.10 -19.99 -10.54
CA PRO A 5 43.24 -21.42 -10.71
C PRO A 5 41.99 -22.15 -10.20
N ALA A 6 41.53 -23.12 -10.99
CA ALA A 6 40.48 -24.07 -10.64
C ALA A 6 41.02 -25.10 -9.65
N VAL A 7 40.42 -25.21 -8.48
CA VAL A 7 40.65 -26.28 -7.50
C VAL A 7 39.59 -27.36 -7.71
N LEU A 8 40.06 -28.52 -8.23
CA LEU A 8 39.26 -29.74 -8.35
C LEU A 8 39.17 -30.41 -6.97
N PHE A 9 38.00 -30.40 -6.34
CA PHE A 9 37.69 -31.24 -5.18
C PHE A 9 37.07 -32.54 -5.68
N ALA A 10 37.84 -33.63 -5.61
CA ALA A 10 37.37 -34.99 -5.78
C ALA A 10 36.63 -35.42 -4.49
N GLY A 11 35.30 -35.35 -4.49
CA GLY A 11 34.45 -35.82 -3.40
C GLY A 11 34.17 -37.31 -3.53
N LEU A 12 34.69 -38.09 -2.62
CA LEU A 12 34.46 -39.53 -2.46
C LEU A 12 33.01 -39.75 -1.98
N LEU A 13 32.12 -40.25 -2.83
CA LEU A 13 30.75 -40.63 -2.50
C LEU A 13 30.74 -41.96 -1.72
N LEU A 14 30.61 -41.85 -0.40
CA LEU A 14 30.26 -42.98 0.47
C LEU A 14 28.74 -43.22 0.36
N VAL A 15 28.36 -44.27 -0.37
CA VAL A 15 26.98 -44.77 -0.44
C VAL A 15 26.71 -45.55 0.85
N VAL A 16 25.98 -44.95 1.77
CA VAL A 16 25.43 -45.63 2.97
C VAL A 16 24.06 -46.18 2.58
N PRO A 17 23.83 -47.51 2.68
CA PRO A 17 22.49 -48.06 2.42
C PRO A 17 21.56 -47.65 3.58
N PHE A 18 20.62 -46.74 3.31
CA PHE A 18 19.53 -46.47 4.21
C PHE A 18 18.53 -47.61 4.20
N THR A 19 18.61 -48.49 5.19
CA THR A 19 17.52 -49.44 5.49
C THR A 19 16.37 -48.67 6.11
N VAL A 20 15.37 -48.34 5.29
CA VAL A 20 14.07 -47.78 5.77
C VAL A 20 13.35 -48.93 6.49
N PRO A 21 13.06 -48.83 7.79
CA PRO A 21 12.17 -49.78 8.44
C PRO A 21 10.79 -49.62 7.80
N ALA A 22 10.27 -50.73 7.25
CA ALA A 22 8.89 -50.81 6.82
C ALA A 22 8.01 -50.61 8.04
N GLN A 23 7.46 -49.38 8.19
CA GLN A 23 6.39 -49.09 9.14
C GLN A 23 5.20 -49.99 8.71
N SER A 24 4.94 -51.03 9.48
CA SER A 24 3.70 -51.77 9.43
C SER A 24 2.57 -50.72 9.58
N ARG A 25 1.84 -50.51 8.48
CA ARG A 25 0.55 -49.83 8.53
C ARG A 25 -0.32 -50.70 9.44
N ASP A 26 -0.40 -50.28 10.70
CA ASP A 26 -1.47 -50.70 11.58
C ASP A 26 -2.77 -50.36 10.85
N SER A 27 -3.42 -51.39 10.30
CA SER A 27 -4.76 -51.31 9.75
C SER A 27 -5.71 -51.12 10.93
N GLY A 28 -5.64 -49.94 11.57
CA GLY A 28 -6.60 -49.55 12.56
C GLY A 28 -7.99 -49.71 11.96
N LYS A 29 -8.78 -50.57 12.54
CA LYS A 29 -10.20 -50.76 12.24
C LYS A 29 -10.81 -49.38 12.03
N ALA A 30 -11.21 -49.08 10.79
CA ALA A 30 -11.84 -47.81 10.47
C ALA A 30 -12.96 -47.60 11.47
N GLU A 31 -12.82 -46.60 12.34
CA GLU A 31 -13.84 -46.28 13.32
C GLU A 31 -15.14 -45.94 12.57
N LYS A 32 -16.16 -46.75 12.81
CA LYS A 32 -17.46 -46.51 12.19
C LYS A 32 -17.97 -45.15 12.71
N LYS A 33 -18.20 -44.23 11.78
CA LYS A 33 -18.76 -42.90 12.08
C LYS A 33 -20.25 -42.89 11.86
N LEU A 34 -20.97 -42.13 12.69
CA LEU A 34 -22.38 -41.84 12.54
C LEU A 34 -22.48 -40.32 12.27
N TYR A 35 -23.11 -39.94 11.19
CA TYR A 35 -23.33 -38.57 10.76
C TYR A 35 -24.74 -38.16 11.12
N CYS A 36 -24.93 -37.08 11.87
CA CYS A 36 -26.23 -36.55 12.21
C CYS A 36 -26.36 -35.12 11.71
N TRP A 37 -27.42 -34.84 10.92
CA TRP A 37 -27.73 -33.50 10.41
C TRP A 37 -29.23 -33.23 10.59
N ASN A 38 -29.62 -31.96 10.44
CA ASN A 38 -31.01 -31.57 10.50
C ASN A 38 -31.55 -31.37 9.06
N GLU A 39 -32.65 -32.02 8.74
CA GLU A 39 -33.39 -31.79 7.52
C GLU A 39 -34.74 -31.16 7.90
N GLY A 40 -34.85 -29.86 7.69
CA GLY A 40 -36.02 -29.10 8.21
C GLY A 40 -36.07 -29.11 9.73
N LYS A 41 -37.09 -29.76 10.31
CA LYS A 41 -37.29 -29.89 11.76
C LYS A 41 -36.87 -31.23 12.33
N GLU A 42 -36.46 -32.16 11.49
CA GLU A 42 -36.10 -33.52 11.88
C GLU A 42 -34.60 -33.70 11.90
N ARG A 43 -34.13 -34.46 12.89
CA ARG A 43 -32.74 -34.87 13.01
C ARG A 43 -32.57 -36.25 12.40
N ILE A 44 -31.75 -36.33 11.35
CA ILE A 44 -31.42 -37.57 10.64
C ILE A 44 -30.03 -37.99 11.00
N CYS A 45 -29.84 -39.28 11.32
CA CYS A 45 -28.53 -39.86 11.58
C CYS A 45 -28.31 -41.09 10.71
N SER A 46 -27.14 -41.17 10.05
CA SER A 46 -26.80 -42.30 9.17
C SER A 46 -25.29 -42.64 9.31
N ASP A 47 -24.92 -43.85 8.98
CA ASP A 47 -23.55 -44.32 8.90
C ASP A 47 -22.84 -43.86 7.62
N SER A 48 -23.59 -43.38 6.64
CA SER A 48 -23.08 -42.75 5.43
C SER A 48 -23.66 -41.34 5.24
N LEU A 49 -22.87 -40.43 4.72
CA LEU A 49 -23.30 -39.05 4.44
C LEU A 49 -23.76 -38.96 2.99
N PRO A 50 -25.06 -38.74 2.71
CA PRO A 50 -25.58 -38.59 1.36
C PRO A 50 -25.05 -37.28 0.75
N ALA A 51 -25.00 -37.23 -0.61
CA ALA A 51 -24.40 -36.12 -1.35
C ALA A 51 -25.09 -34.78 -1.12
N ASP A 52 -26.39 -34.79 -0.89
CA ASP A 52 -27.23 -33.64 -0.58
C ASP A 52 -26.99 -33.09 0.84
N ALA A 53 -26.64 -33.96 1.79
CA ALA A 53 -26.33 -33.57 3.16
C ALA A 53 -24.87 -33.12 3.39
N VAL A 54 -23.98 -33.29 2.40
CA VAL A 54 -22.55 -32.93 2.54
C VAL A 54 -22.37 -31.45 2.92
N ASN A 55 -23.19 -30.57 2.39
CA ASN A 55 -23.13 -29.14 2.62
C ASN A 55 -23.92 -28.65 3.85
N HIS A 56 -24.64 -29.54 4.53
CA HIS A 56 -25.40 -29.19 5.72
C HIS A 56 -24.51 -29.20 6.98
N ALA A 57 -24.92 -28.43 8.00
CA ALA A 57 -24.32 -28.54 9.31
C ALA A 57 -24.58 -29.93 9.87
N ARG A 58 -23.54 -30.57 10.40
CA ARG A 58 -23.64 -31.95 10.92
C ARG A 58 -22.76 -32.15 12.13
N GLU A 59 -23.13 -33.14 12.90
CA GLU A 59 -22.33 -33.69 13.97
C GLU A 59 -21.84 -35.09 13.60
N GLU A 60 -20.59 -35.38 13.89
CA GLU A 60 -19.99 -36.69 13.65
C GLU A 60 -19.77 -37.37 15.00
N PHE A 61 -20.31 -38.58 15.13
CA PHE A 61 -20.18 -39.40 16.34
C PHE A 61 -19.39 -40.66 16.01
N ASN A 62 -18.71 -41.18 17.02
CA ASN A 62 -18.18 -42.51 16.96
C ASN A 62 -19.34 -43.50 17.17
N ALA A 63 -19.62 -44.37 16.16
CA ALA A 63 -20.79 -45.27 16.18
C ALA A 63 -20.70 -46.33 17.29
N SER A 64 -19.50 -46.64 17.79
CA SER A 64 -19.32 -47.62 18.88
C SER A 64 -19.41 -47.03 20.25
N THR A 65 -18.93 -45.81 20.46
CA THR A 65 -18.91 -45.18 21.81
C THR A 65 -19.99 -44.13 22.01
N GLY A 66 -20.66 -43.67 20.96
CA GLY A 66 -21.63 -42.60 20.98
C GLY A 66 -21.02 -41.22 21.28
N LEU A 67 -19.71 -41.11 21.37
CA LEU A 67 -19.04 -39.84 21.65
C LEU A 67 -19.00 -39.00 20.37
N ARG A 68 -19.23 -37.67 20.51
CA ARG A 68 -19.14 -36.72 19.44
C ARG A 68 -17.68 -36.47 19.09
N ASN A 69 -17.28 -36.78 17.84
CA ASN A 69 -15.94 -36.60 17.34
C ASN A 69 -15.74 -35.20 16.72
N ALA A 70 -16.75 -34.68 16.03
CA ALA A 70 -16.65 -33.38 15.35
C ALA A 70 -18.02 -32.73 15.19
N GLN A 71 -17.99 -31.42 15.06
CA GLN A 71 -19.13 -30.63 14.63
C GLN A 71 -18.70 -29.84 13.39
N VAL A 72 -19.34 -30.11 12.26
CA VAL A 72 -19.06 -29.48 10.98
C VAL A 72 -20.14 -28.44 10.71
N GLN A 73 -19.72 -27.21 10.47
CA GLN A 73 -20.64 -26.15 10.07
C GLN A 73 -21.13 -26.38 8.64
N ARG A 74 -22.30 -25.80 8.29
CA ARG A 74 -22.76 -25.85 6.90
C ARG A 74 -21.73 -25.20 5.95
N ALA A 75 -21.69 -25.67 4.73
CA ALA A 75 -20.92 -24.99 3.71
C ALA A 75 -21.48 -23.58 3.48
N LEU A 76 -20.57 -22.62 3.32
CA LEU A 76 -20.95 -21.25 2.97
C LEU A 76 -21.52 -21.22 1.56
N THR A 77 -22.51 -20.37 1.32
CA THR A 77 -22.98 -20.05 -0.03
C THR A 77 -21.88 -19.34 -0.84
N ASP A 78 -22.03 -19.23 -2.15
CA ASP A 78 -21.07 -18.51 -2.98
C ASP A 78 -20.95 -17.05 -2.56
N GLU A 79 -22.06 -16.42 -2.21
CA GLU A 79 -22.10 -15.04 -1.71
C GLU A 79 -21.39 -14.90 -0.36
N GLU A 80 -21.62 -15.82 0.57
CA GLU A 80 -20.96 -15.84 1.86
C GLU A 80 -19.45 -16.08 1.74
N ARG A 81 -19.03 -16.96 0.81
CA ARG A 81 -17.61 -17.18 0.51
C ARG A 81 -16.97 -15.92 -0.08
N ALA A 82 -17.64 -15.26 -1.01
CA ALA A 82 -17.17 -14.00 -1.59
C ALA A 82 -17.05 -12.91 -0.51
N ALA A 83 -18.06 -12.77 0.34
CA ALA A 83 -18.03 -11.82 1.46
C ALA A 83 -16.91 -12.14 2.46
N ALA A 84 -16.73 -13.40 2.82
CA ALA A 84 -15.67 -13.83 3.71
C ALA A 84 -14.28 -13.59 3.13
N SER A 85 -14.10 -13.84 1.81
CA SER A 85 -12.82 -13.58 1.14
C SER A 85 -12.51 -12.08 1.09
N THR A 86 -13.50 -11.24 0.81
CA THR A 86 -13.36 -9.77 0.83
C THR A 86 -13.01 -9.27 2.24
N ALA A 87 -13.70 -9.77 3.25
CA ALA A 87 -13.41 -9.42 4.64
C ALA A 87 -12.00 -9.86 5.07
N ALA A 88 -11.57 -11.05 4.66
CA ALA A 88 -10.21 -11.54 4.93
C ALA A 88 -9.13 -10.70 4.23
N GLN A 89 -9.37 -10.28 2.98
CA GLN A 89 -8.48 -9.37 2.26
C GLN A 89 -8.38 -8.02 2.96
N GLN A 90 -9.51 -7.45 3.40
CA GLN A 90 -9.52 -6.19 4.13
C GLN A 90 -8.75 -6.30 5.44
N GLN A 91 -8.96 -7.36 6.22
CA GLN A 91 -8.21 -7.60 7.44
C GLN A 91 -6.69 -7.71 7.20
N GLN A 92 -6.27 -8.35 6.10
CA GLN A 92 -4.85 -8.41 5.74
C GLN A 92 -4.29 -7.02 5.41
N LEU A 93 -5.04 -6.19 4.66
CA LEU A 93 -4.64 -4.82 4.35
C LEU A 93 -4.49 -3.99 5.62
N ASP A 94 -5.45 -4.09 6.53
CA ASP A 94 -5.43 -3.37 7.81
C ASP A 94 -4.24 -3.81 8.69
N LEU A 95 -3.94 -5.10 8.76
CA LEU A 95 -2.77 -5.61 9.47
C LEU A 95 -1.45 -5.13 8.85
N MET A 96 -1.34 -5.13 7.52
CA MET A 96 -0.16 -4.61 6.82
C MET A 96 0.02 -3.11 7.02
N ALA A 97 -1.07 -2.35 7.00
CA ALA A 97 -1.07 -0.91 7.27
C ALA A 97 -0.59 -0.63 8.70
N GLU A 98 -1.11 -1.36 9.68
CA GLU A 98 -0.70 -1.24 11.08
C GLU A 98 0.77 -1.60 11.31
N GLN A 99 1.26 -2.69 10.72
CA GLN A 99 2.68 -3.06 10.78
C GLN A 99 3.57 -2.01 10.14
N THR A 100 3.15 -1.42 9.02
CA THR A 100 3.88 -0.36 8.34
C THR A 100 3.93 0.89 9.22
N ARG A 101 2.82 1.27 9.84
CA ARG A 101 2.74 2.37 10.79
C ARG A 101 3.72 2.18 11.95
N GLN A 102 3.68 1.02 12.59
CA GLN A 102 4.57 0.70 13.72
C GLN A 102 6.05 0.76 13.33
N ARG A 103 6.42 0.21 12.16
CA ARG A 103 7.81 0.28 11.67
C ARG A 103 8.24 1.71 11.39
N THR A 104 7.36 2.52 10.81
CA THR A 104 7.64 3.94 10.53
C THR A 104 7.82 4.73 11.83
N GLU A 105 6.98 4.50 12.83
CA GLU A 105 7.08 5.11 14.15
C GLU A 105 8.38 4.72 14.87
N GLN A 106 8.73 3.44 14.86
CA GLN A 106 10.00 2.98 15.41
C GLN A 106 11.21 3.57 14.69
N ALA A 107 11.18 3.64 13.35
CA ALA A 107 12.22 4.25 12.54
C ALA A 107 12.35 5.75 12.86
N MET A 108 11.22 6.46 13.01
CA MET A 108 11.21 7.87 13.41
C MET A 108 11.86 8.07 14.78
N LEU A 109 11.49 7.27 15.79
CA LEU A 109 12.05 7.36 17.14
C LEU A 109 13.54 7.00 17.21
N SER A 110 14.00 6.07 16.38
CA SER A 110 15.42 5.68 16.32
C SER A 110 16.27 6.64 15.52
N THR A 111 15.70 7.29 14.50
CA THR A 111 16.42 8.21 13.61
C THR A 111 16.58 9.59 14.24
N TYR A 112 15.52 10.07 14.90
CA TYR A 112 15.50 11.43 15.46
C TYR A 112 15.61 11.38 16.98
N GLY A 113 16.77 11.83 17.50
CA GLY A 113 17.01 11.88 18.94
C GLY A 113 16.15 12.92 19.66
N SER A 114 15.84 14.01 18.98
CA SER A 114 15.04 15.14 19.48
C SER A 114 14.05 15.67 18.44
N GLU A 115 13.01 16.37 18.91
CA GLU A 115 12.10 17.13 18.05
C GLU A 115 12.85 18.18 17.21
N ALA A 116 13.93 18.76 17.76
CA ALA A 116 14.74 19.73 17.04
C ALA A 116 15.44 19.12 15.82
N ASP A 117 15.89 17.88 15.90
CA ASP A 117 16.49 17.16 14.77
C ASP A 117 15.47 16.92 13.68
N LEU A 118 14.27 16.49 14.05
CA LEU A 118 13.17 16.28 13.13
C LEU A 118 12.77 17.61 12.44
N ARG A 119 12.65 18.71 13.19
CA ARG A 119 12.36 20.03 12.64
C ARG A 119 13.42 20.53 11.68
N ARG A 120 14.70 20.25 11.95
CA ARG A 120 15.79 20.63 11.05
C ARG A 120 15.66 19.97 9.68
N VAL A 121 15.38 18.67 9.63
CA VAL A 121 15.18 17.95 8.37
C VAL A 121 13.98 18.51 7.58
N PHE A 122 12.90 18.81 8.26
CA PHE A 122 11.76 19.46 7.62
C PHE A 122 12.09 20.89 7.14
N ALA A 123 12.85 21.66 7.89
CA ALA A 123 13.28 23.00 7.49
C ALA A 123 14.11 22.97 6.19
N GLU A 124 15.04 22.04 6.06
CA GLU A 124 15.80 21.83 4.82
C GLU A 124 14.89 21.50 3.63
N ARG A 125 13.88 20.66 3.85
CA ARG A 125 12.90 20.30 2.82
C ARG A 125 11.99 21.48 2.44
N GLN A 126 11.58 22.29 3.40
CA GLN A 126 10.84 23.53 3.17
C GLN A 126 11.66 24.53 2.36
N GLU A 127 12.93 24.74 2.71
CA GLU A 127 13.83 25.65 2.01
C GLU A 127 13.98 25.31 0.52
N VAL A 128 14.15 24.00 0.20
CA VAL A 128 14.20 23.55 -1.19
C VAL A 128 12.90 23.88 -1.92
N LEU A 129 11.75 23.63 -1.30
CA LEU A 129 10.44 23.90 -1.90
C LEU A 129 10.20 25.39 -2.10
N ASP A 130 10.57 26.21 -1.12
CA ASP A 130 10.46 27.68 -1.19
C ASP A 130 11.34 28.26 -2.30
N ASN A 131 12.56 27.74 -2.46
CA ASN A 131 13.45 28.15 -3.54
C ASN A 131 12.90 27.76 -4.93
N ASN A 132 12.29 26.57 -5.05
CA ASN A 132 11.62 26.15 -6.27
C ASN A 132 10.42 27.06 -6.59
N LEU A 133 9.62 27.40 -5.58
CA LEU A 133 8.47 28.31 -5.73
C LEU A 133 8.92 29.71 -6.18
N LYS A 134 9.93 30.30 -5.54
CA LYS A 134 10.51 31.59 -5.96
C LYS A 134 11.00 31.56 -7.39
N THR A 135 11.65 30.48 -7.81
CA THR A 135 12.10 30.30 -9.18
C THR A 135 10.93 30.24 -10.15
N ALA A 136 9.87 29.51 -9.81
CA ALA A 136 8.66 29.42 -10.62
C ALA A 136 7.96 30.80 -10.76
N GLU A 137 7.87 31.56 -9.68
CA GLU A 137 7.31 32.93 -9.64
C GLU A 137 8.10 33.87 -10.56
N TYR A 138 9.42 33.84 -10.45
CA TYR A 138 10.28 34.62 -11.34
C TYR A 138 10.06 34.27 -12.82
N ASN A 139 9.99 32.97 -13.13
CA ASN A 139 9.76 32.50 -14.49
C ASN A 139 8.38 32.92 -15.03
N VAL A 140 7.32 32.86 -14.21
CA VAL A 140 5.98 33.33 -14.57
C VAL A 140 6.01 34.83 -14.88
N THR A 141 6.66 35.63 -14.04
CA THR A 141 6.79 37.09 -14.23
C THR A 141 7.53 37.41 -15.52
N SER A 142 8.70 36.80 -15.74
CA SER A 142 9.52 36.99 -16.96
C SER A 142 8.78 36.58 -18.25
N LEU A 143 8.07 35.44 -18.21
CA LEU A 143 7.27 34.98 -19.35
C LEU A 143 6.10 35.89 -19.65
N ARG A 144 5.45 36.46 -18.62
CA ARG A 144 4.37 37.44 -18.76
C ARG A 144 4.87 38.73 -19.41
N GLU A 145 5.97 39.27 -18.90
CA GLU A 145 6.59 40.48 -19.47
C GLU A 145 6.98 40.26 -20.93
N SER A 146 7.63 39.13 -21.24
CA SER A 146 7.98 38.77 -22.62
C SER A 146 6.75 38.62 -23.52
N LEU A 147 5.66 38.05 -23.03
CA LEU A 147 4.40 37.92 -23.78
C LEU A 147 3.77 39.29 -24.03
N VAL A 148 3.77 40.19 -23.04
CA VAL A 148 3.27 41.55 -23.17
C VAL A 148 4.06 42.30 -24.24
N ALA A 149 5.39 42.22 -24.24
CA ALA A 149 6.23 42.85 -25.27
C ALA A 149 5.93 42.34 -26.70
N LEU A 150 5.75 41.00 -26.84
CA LEU A 150 5.38 40.43 -28.14
C LEU A 150 3.99 40.86 -28.62
N LEU A 151 3.02 40.96 -27.71
CA LEU A 151 1.66 41.43 -28.03
C LEU A 151 1.63 42.90 -28.36
N SER A 152 2.37 43.77 -27.63
CA SER A 152 2.49 45.21 -27.93
C SER A 152 3.08 45.41 -29.34
N ALA A 153 4.20 44.74 -29.65
CA ALA A 153 4.80 44.83 -31.00
C ALA A 153 3.87 44.31 -32.11
N ALA A 154 3.01 43.33 -31.84
CA ALA A 154 1.99 42.90 -32.80
C ALA A 154 0.89 43.95 -32.97
N GLY A 155 0.39 44.54 -31.86
CA GLY A 155 -0.60 45.61 -31.88
C GLY A 155 -0.12 46.85 -32.63
N ASP A 156 1.12 47.31 -32.41
CA ASP A 156 1.72 48.44 -33.12
C ASP A 156 1.73 48.21 -34.63
N ARG A 157 1.99 47.00 -35.10
CA ARG A 157 1.94 46.65 -36.54
C ARG A 157 0.51 46.73 -37.09
N GLU A 158 -0.45 46.22 -36.37
CA GLU A 158 -1.86 46.26 -36.77
C GLU A 158 -2.38 47.69 -36.81
N LEU A 159 -2.02 48.54 -35.82
CA LEU A 159 -2.34 49.95 -35.82
C LEU A 159 -1.72 50.72 -37.01
N ALA A 160 -0.54 50.29 -37.49
CA ALA A 160 0.10 50.83 -38.69
C ALA A 160 -0.50 50.26 -39.99
N GLY A 161 -1.58 49.48 -39.93
CA GLY A 161 -2.21 48.83 -41.09
C GLY A 161 -1.47 47.64 -41.69
N ALA A 162 -0.42 47.12 -41.00
CA ALA A 162 0.36 45.97 -41.43
C ALA A 162 -0.15 44.68 -40.74
N LYS A 163 -0.15 43.57 -41.46
CA LYS A 163 -0.49 42.25 -40.91
C LYS A 163 0.60 41.76 -39.95
N VAL A 164 0.19 41.10 -38.87
CA VAL A 164 1.12 40.36 -38.02
C VAL A 164 1.73 39.21 -38.81
N ALA A 165 3.06 39.12 -38.84
CA ALA A 165 3.76 38.07 -39.54
C ALA A 165 3.51 36.69 -38.84
N ASP A 166 3.36 35.61 -39.61
CA ASP A 166 3.11 34.27 -39.11
C ASP A 166 4.12 33.84 -38.04
N LYS A 167 5.39 34.14 -38.26
CA LYS A 167 6.47 33.88 -37.28
C LYS A 167 6.26 34.60 -35.94
N GLN A 168 5.73 35.83 -35.97
CA GLN A 168 5.42 36.60 -34.76
C GLN A 168 4.21 36.01 -34.04
N ALA A 169 3.16 35.64 -34.78
CA ALA A 169 1.98 34.98 -34.22
C ALA A 169 2.33 33.63 -33.57
N GLU A 170 3.24 32.86 -34.19
CA GLU A 170 3.74 31.63 -33.63
C GLU A 170 4.55 31.87 -32.35
N ALA A 171 5.42 32.86 -32.30
CA ALA A 171 6.18 33.25 -31.11
C ALA A 171 5.25 33.62 -29.94
N ILE A 172 4.16 34.36 -30.19
CA ILE A 172 3.15 34.71 -29.20
C ILE A 172 2.47 33.44 -28.66
N ARG A 173 2.00 32.57 -29.56
CA ARG A 173 1.35 31.29 -29.12
C ARG A 173 2.29 30.44 -28.28
N LYS A 174 3.55 30.31 -28.70
CA LYS A 174 4.58 29.55 -27.95
C LYS A 174 4.83 30.16 -26.57
N ARG A 175 4.97 31.48 -26.49
CA ARG A 175 5.20 32.19 -25.21
C ARG A 175 3.99 32.04 -24.26
N HIS A 176 2.79 32.14 -24.81
CA HIS A 176 1.55 31.93 -24.03
C HIS A 176 1.47 30.49 -23.47
N ALA A 177 1.76 29.49 -24.31
CA ALA A 177 1.78 28.10 -23.87
C ALA A 177 2.82 27.85 -22.76
N GLN A 178 4.02 28.45 -22.88
CA GLN A 178 5.07 28.39 -21.86
C GLN A 178 4.59 29.05 -20.54
N LEU A 179 3.96 30.20 -20.61
CA LEU A 179 3.40 30.89 -19.43
C LEU A 179 2.38 30.00 -18.72
N GLN A 180 1.44 29.43 -19.46
CA GLN A 180 0.43 28.53 -18.88
C GLN A 180 1.05 27.31 -18.22
N ALA A 181 2.09 26.70 -18.85
CA ALA A 181 2.79 25.55 -18.27
C ALA A 181 3.49 25.94 -16.95
N GLN A 182 4.14 27.12 -16.92
CA GLN A 182 4.83 27.60 -15.74
C GLN A 182 3.87 27.97 -14.60
N GLN A 183 2.69 28.53 -14.92
CA GLN A 183 1.65 28.78 -13.93
C GLN A 183 1.10 27.50 -13.30
N ARG A 184 0.92 26.44 -14.10
CA ARG A 184 0.52 25.13 -13.55
C ARG A 184 1.59 24.54 -12.63
N LEU A 185 2.87 24.68 -13.00
CA LEU A 185 3.97 24.27 -12.13
C LEU A 185 3.98 25.04 -10.81
N GLN A 186 3.84 26.37 -10.86
CA GLN A 186 3.75 27.21 -9.68
C GLN A 186 2.60 26.79 -8.77
N ALA A 187 1.39 26.57 -9.33
CA ALA A 187 0.23 26.12 -8.58
C ALA A 187 0.47 24.76 -7.89
N GLY A 188 1.13 23.82 -8.59
CA GLY A 188 1.51 22.53 -8.03
C GLY A 188 2.51 22.66 -6.87
N LEU A 189 3.48 23.57 -6.96
CA LEU A 189 4.44 23.84 -5.87
C LEU A 189 3.76 24.46 -4.65
N VAL A 190 2.77 25.36 -4.84
CA VAL A 190 1.96 25.89 -3.74
C VAL A 190 1.19 24.77 -3.02
N GLN A 191 0.58 23.84 -3.78
CA GLN A 191 -0.10 22.70 -3.19
C GLN A 191 0.87 21.79 -2.40
N GLN A 192 2.06 21.55 -2.95
CA GLN A 192 3.10 20.77 -2.25
C GLN A 192 3.55 21.47 -0.95
N GLN A 193 3.67 22.79 -0.94
CA GLN A 193 4.02 23.55 0.27
C GLN A 193 2.95 23.40 1.36
N GLN A 194 1.67 23.48 0.98
CA GLN A 194 0.55 23.27 1.91
C GLN A 194 0.52 21.84 2.46
N ALA A 195 0.73 20.85 1.59
CA ALA A 195 0.78 19.44 1.97
C ALA A 195 1.97 19.17 2.92
N LEU A 196 3.15 19.73 2.62
CA LEU A 196 4.32 19.61 3.48
C LEU A 196 4.08 20.22 4.87
N LYS A 197 3.40 21.36 4.96
CA LYS A 197 3.05 21.98 6.24
C LYS A 197 2.17 21.05 7.08
N ALA A 198 1.13 20.47 6.48
CA ALA A 198 0.25 19.51 7.15
C ALA A 198 1.01 18.23 7.58
N GLU A 199 1.94 17.74 6.73
CA GLU A 199 2.82 16.61 7.04
C GLU A 199 3.71 16.93 8.26
N ILE A 200 4.30 18.11 8.32
CA ILE A 200 5.14 18.56 9.43
C ILE A 200 4.34 18.59 10.73
N ASP A 201 3.18 19.24 10.72
CA ASP A 201 2.35 19.39 11.91
C ASP A 201 1.92 18.02 12.46
N SER A 202 1.42 17.13 11.59
CA SER A 202 1.01 15.78 11.98
C SER A 202 2.18 14.91 12.47
N THR A 203 3.33 14.99 11.81
CA THR A 203 4.51 14.20 12.17
C THR A 203 5.10 14.66 13.50
N LEU A 204 5.18 15.98 13.75
CA LEU A 204 5.65 16.52 15.01
C LEU A 204 4.70 16.19 16.15
N GLN A 205 3.40 16.27 15.93
CA GLN A 205 2.41 15.84 16.93
C GLN A 205 2.61 14.38 17.28
N ARG A 206 2.69 13.49 16.27
CA ARG A 206 2.89 12.06 16.47
C ARG A 206 4.20 11.74 17.19
N TYR A 207 5.29 12.43 16.84
CA TYR A 207 6.56 12.29 17.53
C TYR A 207 6.45 12.63 19.03
N ARG A 208 5.76 13.72 19.38
CA ARG A 208 5.53 14.12 20.77
C ARG A 208 4.71 13.09 21.54
N GLU A 209 3.65 12.56 20.94
CA GLU A 209 2.82 11.49 21.53
C GLU A 209 3.69 10.25 21.85
N LEU A 210 4.46 9.79 20.88
CA LEU A 210 5.34 8.62 21.03
C LEU A 210 6.46 8.82 22.06
N LYS A 211 6.93 10.04 22.24
CA LYS A 211 7.91 10.41 23.29
C LYS A 211 7.27 10.71 24.65
N GLY A 212 5.94 10.67 24.77
CA GLY A 212 5.22 11.02 25.99
C GLY A 212 5.31 12.50 26.36
N LEU A 213 5.55 13.39 25.39
CA LEU A 213 5.69 14.82 25.59
C LEU A 213 4.33 15.57 25.59
N VAL A 214 3.29 14.89 25.07
CA VAL A 214 1.90 15.39 25.07
C VAL A 214 1.02 14.22 25.53
N PRO A 215 0.03 14.43 26.42
CA PRO A 215 -0.97 13.42 26.74
C PRO A 215 -1.71 12.99 25.48
N ALA A 216 -1.96 11.69 25.32
CA ALA A 216 -2.64 11.13 24.15
C ALA A 216 -4.08 11.68 23.94
N ASP A 217 -4.67 12.30 24.98
CA ASP A 217 -6.05 12.83 25.00
C ASP A 217 -6.13 14.36 24.88
N ALA A 218 -5.05 15.07 24.53
CA ALA A 218 -5.13 16.51 24.33
C ALA A 218 -5.91 16.80 23.02
N PRO A 219 -7.05 17.53 23.06
CA PRO A 219 -7.80 17.87 21.86
C PRO A 219 -6.88 18.65 20.91
N ALA A 220 -6.88 18.26 19.64
CA ALA A 220 -6.23 19.02 18.57
C ALA A 220 -6.89 20.41 18.53
N GLY A 221 -6.15 21.45 18.93
CA GLY A 221 -6.59 22.84 18.93
C GLY A 221 -6.68 23.41 17.51
#